data_1ea05f4cb2fc76fc8a2284f121487e43
#
_entry.id   1ea05f4cb2fc76fc8a2284f121487e43
#
_cell.length_a   1.000
_cell.length_b   1.000
_cell.length_c   1.000
_cell.angle_alpha   90.00
_cell.angle_beta   90.00
_cell.angle_gamma   90.00
#
_symmetry.space_group_name_H-M   'P 1'
#
loop_
_entity.id
_entity.type
_entity.pdbx_description
1 polymer ?
#
loop_
_entity_poly.entity_id
_entity_poly.type
_entity_poly.pdbx_seq_one_letter_code
_entity_poly.pdbx_strand_id
1 'polypeptide(L)'
;MKVYIGDIVSVNSSEEVFRYLVEDAGRICHVGDVLPEKYASAERVDLDGRALLLCAFIGSRQELDSYLVRILGEERTAALNQIVAF
;
A
#
# COMPACT_ATOMS: atom_id res chain seq x y z
N MET A 1 3.69 3.09 -16.86
CA MET A 1 4.18 3.33 -15.49
C MET A 1 3.12 4.05 -14.66
N LYS A 2 2.85 3.54 -13.48
CA LYS A 2 1.86 4.12 -12.56
C LYS A 2 2.48 4.34 -11.20
N VAL A 3 2.09 5.43 -10.53
CA VAL A 3 2.44 5.68 -9.14
C VAL A 3 1.17 5.64 -8.30
N TYR A 4 1.13 4.73 -7.33
CA TYR A 4 0.04 4.61 -6.38
C TYR A 4 0.35 5.44 -5.15
N ILE A 5 -0.59 6.27 -4.72
CA ILE A 5 -0.40 7.23 -3.62
C ILE A 5 -1.43 6.94 -2.54
N GLY A 6 -0.97 6.71 -1.34
CA GLY A 6 -1.84 6.43 -0.18
C GLY A 6 -1.17 5.52 0.82
N ASP A 7 -1.94 4.62 1.41
CA ASP A 7 -1.43 3.67 2.39
C ASP A 7 -0.93 2.41 1.68
N ILE A 8 0.38 2.31 1.53
CA ILE A 8 1.07 1.16 0.96
C ILE A 8 1.63 0.35 2.13
N VAL A 9 1.01 -0.76 2.44
CA VAL A 9 1.34 -1.54 3.64
C VAL A 9 2.22 -2.72 3.28
N SER A 10 3.40 -2.77 3.89
CA SER A 10 4.30 -3.92 3.76
C SER A 10 3.88 -4.98 4.78
N VAL A 11 3.46 -6.14 4.31
CA VAL A 11 3.05 -7.24 5.18
C VAL A 11 4.22 -8.18 5.39
N ASN A 12 5.18 -7.69 6.15
CA ASN A 12 6.38 -8.46 6.53
C ASN A 12 6.76 -8.13 7.99
N SER A 13 7.90 -8.64 8.42
CA SER A 13 8.35 -8.45 9.81
C SER A 13 8.67 -6.99 10.16
N SER A 14 8.90 -6.12 9.19
CA SER A 14 9.20 -4.71 9.45
C SER A 14 7.97 -3.85 9.70
N GLU A 15 6.77 -4.33 9.34
CA GLU A 15 5.49 -3.63 9.58
C GLU A 15 5.49 -2.17 9.09
N GLU A 16 6.03 -1.94 7.88
CA GLU A 16 6.19 -0.60 7.36
C GLU A 16 4.98 -0.15 6.55
N VAL A 17 4.69 1.15 6.61
CA VAL A 17 3.68 1.80 5.77
C VAL A 17 4.38 2.86 4.94
N PHE A 18 4.21 2.77 3.63
CA PHE A 18 4.80 3.71 2.68
C PHE A 18 3.72 4.56 2.01
N ARG A 19 4.13 5.65 1.40
CA ARG A 19 3.22 6.59 0.76
C ARG A 19 3.12 6.39 -0.75
N TYR A 20 4.19 5.94 -1.38
CA TYR A 20 4.28 5.81 -2.83
C TYR A 20 4.72 4.42 -3.24
N LEU A 21 4.08 3.90 -4.28
CA LEU A 21 4.52 2.70 -4.96
C LEU A 21 4.50 2.96 -6.46
N VAL A 22 5.64 2.75 -7.12
CA VAL A 22 5.73 2.88 -8.58
C VAL A 22 5.77 1.49 -9.20
N GLU A 23 4.87 1.27 -10.15
CA GLU A 23 4.72 -0.01 -10.86
C GLU A 23 4.85 0.22 -12.36
N ASP A 24 5.51 -0.70 -13.04
CA ASP A 24 5.61 -0.70 -14.49
C ASP A 24 5.56 -2.14 -15.00
N ALA A 25 4.60 -2.42 -15.88
CA ALA A 25 4.42 -3.74 -16.50
C ALA A 25 4.35 -4.88 -15.47
N GLY A 26 3.68 -4.66 -14.35
CA GLY A 26 3.52 -5.65 -13.29
C GLY A 26 4.70 -5.76 -12.33
N ARG A 27 5.70 -4.90 -12.47
CA ARG A 27 6.89 -4.87 -11.61
C ARG A 27 6.87 -3.66 -10.71
N ILE A 28 7.28 -3.85 -9.46
CA ILE A 28 7.47 -2.75 -8.52
C ILE A 28 8.83 -2.12 -8.79
N CYS A 29 8.83 -0.84 -9.17
CA CYS A 29 10.05 -0.08 -9.46
C CYS A 29 10.55 0.69 -8.25
N HIS A 30 9.66 1.11 -7.36
CA HIS A 30 10.00 1.90 -6.20
C HIS A 30 8.90 1.83 -5.16
N VAL A 31 9.29 1.80 -3.89
CA VAL A 31 8.38 1.94 -2.75
C VAL A 31 9.06 2.84 -1.73
N GLY A 32 8.34 3.83 -1.20
CA GLY A 32 8.90 4.71 -0.19
C GLY A 32 7.98 5.87 0.15
N ASP A 33 8.45 6.73 1.03
CA ASP A 33 7.71 7.92 1.49
C ASP A 33 7.96 9.15 0.62
N VAL A 34 8.93 9.07 -0.28
CA VAL A 34 9.30 10.14 -1.19
C VAL A 34 9.27 9.60 -2.62
N LEU A 35 8.65 10.34 -3.52
CA LEU A 35 8.62 9.98 -4.94
C LEU A 35 9.84 10.56 -5.64
N PRO A 36 10.76 9.72 -6.17
CA PRO A 36 11.91 10.19 -6.92
C PRO A 36 11.47 10.98 -8.16
N GLU A 37 12.24 12.01 -8.50
CA GLU A 37 11.94 12.89 -9.62
C GLU A 37 11.83 12.16 -10.95
N LYS A 38 12.59 11.09 -11.14
CA LYS A 38 12.53 10.28 -12.37
C LYS A 38 11.18 9.64 -12.62
N TYR A 39 10.31 9.56 -11.61
CA TYR A 39 8.95 9.03 -11.73
C TYR A 39 7.88 10.11 -11.77
N ALA A 40 8.26 11.38 -11.84
CA ALA A 40 7.33 12.50 -11.78
C ALA A 40 6.31 12.49 -12.93
N SER A 41 6.65 11.91 -14.07
CA SER A 41 5.77 11.82 -15.24
C SER A 41 4.86 10.58 -15.23
N ALA A 42 4.98 9.69 -14.25
CA ALA A 42 4.15 8.50 -14.17
C ALA A 42 2.68 8.86 -13.93
N GLU A 43 1.78 8.04 -14.43
CA GLU A 43 0.35 8.19 -14.17
C GLU A 43 0.07 8.04 -12.68
N ARG A 44 -0.61 9.01 -12.10
CA ARG A 44 -0.93 9.01 -10.68
C ARG A 44 -2.24 8.32 -10.40
N VAL A 45 -2.22 7.39 -9.45
CA VAL A 45 -3.41 6.68 -8.98
C VAL A 45 -3.55 6.95 -7.49
N ASP A 46 -4.51 7.80 -7.12
CA ASP A 46 -4.80 8.07 -5.72
C ASP A 46 -5.62 6.91 -5.16
N LEU A 47 -5.15 6.31 -4.07
CA LEU A 47 -5.84 5.19 -3.45
C LEU A 47 -7.15 5.58 -2.77
N ASP A 48 -7.27 6.83 -2.30
CA ASP A 48 -8.51 7.43 -1.82
C ASP A 48 -9.36 6.50 -0.93
N GLY A 49 -8.87 6.23 0.26
CA GLY A 49 -9.56 5.37 1.22
C GLY A 49 -9.33 3.87 1.01
N ARG A 50 -8.43 3.50 0.09
CA ARG A 50 -8.01 2.12 -0.12
C ARG A 50 -6.61 1.91 0.45
N ALA A 51 -6.32 0.69 0.87
CA ALA A 51 -4.96 0.29 1.23
C ALA A 51 -4.43 -0.68 0.18
N LEU A 52 -3.16 -0.54 -0.18
CA LEU A 52 -2.48 -1.43 -1.09
C LEU A 52 -1.52 -2.30 -0.29
N LEU A 53 -1.66 -3.62 -0.42
CA LEU A 53 -0.82 -4.58 0.29
C LEU A 53 0.30 -5.08 -0.62
N LEU A 54 1.51 -5.10 -0.09
CA LEU A 54 2.66 -5.61 -0.82
C LEU A 54 2.86 -7.09 -0.52
N CYS A 55 2.79 -7.90 -1.57
CA CYS A 55 3.28 -9.29 -1.64
C CYS A 55 3.13 -10.11 -0.36
N ALA A 56 1.94 -10.24 0.18
CA ALA A 56 1.80 -11.00 1.39
C ALA A 56 0.81 -12.13 1.24
N PHE A 57 1.18 -13.27 1.74
CA PHE A 57 0.24 -14.33 2.02
C PHE A 57 -0.31 -14.10 3.43
N ILE A 58 -1.61 -13.83 3.51
CA ILE A 58 -2.32 -13.75 4.78
C ILE A 58 -3.36 -14.85 4.77
N GLY A 59 -3.35 -15.68 5.80
CA GLY A 59 -4.15 -16.90 5.85
C GLY A 59 -5.66 -16.66 5.88
N SER A 60 -6.11 -15.53 6.46
CA SER A 60 -7.53 -15.24 6.57
C SER A 60 -7.79 -13.74 6.59
N ARG A 61 -9.05 -13.38 6.32
CA ARG A 61 -9.50 -11.98 6.41
C ARG A 61 -9.34 -11.42 7.82
N GLN A 62 -9.60 -12.24 8.81
CA GLN A 62 -9.49 -11.85 10.22
C GLN A 62 -8.03 -11.50 10.59
N GLU A 63 -7.07 -12.29 10.10
CA GLU A 63 -5.65 -12.01 10.32
C GLU A 63 -5.25 -10.70 9.65
N LEU A 64 -5.75 -10.44 8.45
CA LEU A 64 -5.50 -9.20 7.74
C LEU A 64 -6.05 -7.99 8.51
N ASP A 65 -7.28 -8.07 8.97
CA ASP A 65 -7.89 -6.97 9.73
C ASP A 65 -7.12 -6.68 11.01
N SER A 66 -6.70 -7.71 11.74
CA SER A 66 -5.90 -7.56 12.95
C SER A 66 -4.55 -6.92 12.65
N TYR A 67 -3.93 -7.30 11.54
CA TYR A 67 -2.65 -6.73 11.11
C TYR A 67 -2.80 -5.24 10.79
N LEU A 68 -3.83 -4.87 10.05
CA LEU A 68 -4.07 -3.49 9.66
C LEU A 68 -4.39 -2.61 10.88
N VAL A 69 -5.17 -3.12 11.83
CA VAL A 69 -5.47 -2.39 13.07
C VAL A 69 -4.19 -2.12 13.86
N ARG A 70 -3.30 -3.08 13.92
CA ARG A 70 -2.02 -2.93 14.62
C ARG A 70 -1.14 -1.85 13.99
N ILE A 71 -1.12 -1.76 12.66
CA ILE A 71 -0.25 -0.82 11.94
C ILE A 71 -0.90 0.55 11.74
N LEU A 72 -2.15 0.57 11.31
CA LEU A 72 -2.84 1.80 10.93
C LEU A 72 -3.71 2.37 12.05
N GLY A 73 -4.08 1.55 13.04
CA GLY A 73 -5.04 1.91 14.06
C GLY A 73 -6.48 1.60 13.65
N GLU A 74 -7.37 1.50 14.64
CA GLU A 74 -8.75 1.11 14.40
C GLU A 74 -9.51 2.10 13.52
N GLU A 75 -9.34 3.39 13.76
CA GLU A 75 -10.06 4.41 13.01
C GLU A 75 -9.70 4.40 11.53
N ARG A 76 -8.40 4.34 11.21
CA ARG A 76 -7.96 4.30 9.80
C ARG A 76 -8.39 3.02 9.12
N THR A 77 -8.30 1.89 9.81
CA THR A 77 -8.72 0.60 9.26
C THR A 77 -10.22 0.59 8.97
N ALA A 78 -11.02 1.11 9.89
CA ALA A 78 -12.47 1.19 9.72
C ALA A 78 -12.87 2.15 8.58
N ALA A 79 -12.05 3.15 8.29
CA ALA A 79 -12.30 4.11 7.21
C ALA A 79 -11.93 3.59 5.83
N LEU A 80 -11.24 2.45 5.73
CA LEU A 80 -10.85 1.89 4.45
C LEU A 80 -12.06 1.38 3.66
N ASN A 81 -12.16 1.82 2.42
CA ASN A 81 -13.23 1.39 1.52
C ASN A 81 -12.90 0.07 0.85
N GLN A 82 -11.63 -0.18 0.58
CA GLN A 82 -11.19 -1.35 -0.14
C GLN A 82 -9.73 -1.65 0.18
N ILE A 83 -9.39 -2.93 0.18
CA ILE A 83 -8.01 -3.41 0.33
C ILE A 83 -7.63 -4.09 -0.97
N VAL A 84 -6.54 -3.65 -1.56
CA VAL A 84 -6.05 -4.17 -2.84
C VAL A 84 -4.72 -4.88 -2.60
N ALA A 85 -4.63 -6.14 -3.01
CA ALA A 85 -3.38 -6.90 -2.95
C ALA A 85 -2.57 -6.69 -4.23
N PHE A 86 -1.30 -6.52 -4.06
CA PHE A 86 -0.39 -6.34 -5.19
C PHE A 86 0.51 -7.55 -5.38
#